data_1483adf6345b2c057e0a987ab6b0da09
#
_entry.id   1483adf6345b2c057e0a987ab6b0da09
#
_cell.length_a   1.000
_cell.length_b   1.000
_cell.length_c   1.000
_cell.angle_alpha   90.00
_cell.angle_beta   90.00
_cell.angle_gamma   90.00
#
_symmetry.space_group_name_H-M   'P 1'
#
loop_
_entity.id
_entity.type
_entity.pdbx_description
1 polymer ?
#
loop_
_entity_poly.entity_id
_entity_poly.type
_entity_poly.pdbx_seq_one_letter_code
_entity_poly.pdbx_strand_id
1 'polypeptide(L)'
;MDKNNFPLPGAIIQIELTGDVTTTDFNGFFTLFLEGDQSSTVKISYMGFETIEEVLEPNSGESVEKLFVLTPTVNELSEVIVSGFQSGIVKAMNKQKGDVNVTNVISSDQTGKFPDSNIGDALKRVPGIMMQNDQGEARDIVIRGISPALNSVTINGERMPSAEGDNRRIQMDLIPSDIIQLIEVNKSVTPDMEGDAIGGSVNLVTRSNPNDFRFAATTTYGRNPIREGGQNYNISALIADKISPKLSYAFSGSIYSNDYGSDNVENEFEAEQSLAIVEQQIRRYDVKRTRRSASLNLDYNFDLNNSIYFKSIYNHRDDWENRYKLKIDDIDSESDGTLRVKRETKAGGPGNDYTRLEDQKAYKFALGGDHLLGKLKMDWKYSYAKASEDRPDERYITFEQEEIPYSNIDLTNPRFPKFAISSDYTNPGLYELDEITAENKSTFEIHNSFRMNFTLPYNNNSDQLKFGFKFNGKEKERDNIFYEYTDNFNYSSMNDVTYSDVSIDSYNAGSYNSGIFTTKEFLGGLTLTNGELVLDEFIDGN
;
A
#
# COMPACT_ATOMS: atom_id res chain seq x y z
N MET A 1 -13.99 -0.95 -29.25
CA MET A 1 -14.17 -2.19 -28.47
C MET A 1 -13.64 -3.37 -29.26
N ASP A 2 -13.36 -4.50 -28.61
CA ASP A 2 -13.16 -5.76 -29.31
C ASP A 2 -14.48 -6.48 -29.62
N LYS A 3 -14.44 -7.64 -30.29
CA LYS A 3 -15.63 -8.46 -30.61
C LYS A 3 -16.40 -8.99 -29.39
N ASN A 4 -15.80 -8.94 -28.20
CA ASN A 4 -16.39 -9.39 -26.94
C ASN A 4 -16.86 -8.20 -26.09
N ASN A 5 -17.03 -7.02 -26.69
CA ASN A 5 -17.41 -5.77 -26.06
C ASN A 5 -16.44 -5.27 -24.98
N PHE A 6 -15.18 -5.71 -24.99
CA PHE A 6 -14.17 -5.16 -24.09
C PHE A 6 -13.66 -3.82 -24.60
N PRO A 7 -13.61 -2.77 -23.76
CA PRO A 7 -13.02 -1.50 -24.12
C PRO A 7 -11.55 -1.65 -24.48
N LEU A 8 -11.07 -0.86 -25.42
CA LEU A 8 -9.67 -0.83 -25.87
C LEU A 8 -9.03 0.51 -25.51
N PRO A 9 -8.53 0.69 -24.26
CA PRO A 9 -7.88 1.92 -23.82
C PRO A 9 -6.55 2.14 -24.56
N GLY A 10 -6.27 3.41 -24.94
CA GLY A 10 -5.06 3.75 -25.68
C GLY A 10 -5.09 3.32 -27.15
N ALA A 11 -6.28 3.02 -27.73
CA ALA A 11 -6.42 2.90 -29.16
C ALA A 11 -6.14 4.27 -29.82
N ILE A 12 -5.36 4.24 -30.89
CA ILE A 12 -4.96 5.45 -31.62
C ILE A 12 -6.01 5.71 -32.70
N ILE A 13 -6.57 6.90 -32.70
CA ILE A 13 -7.51 7.39 -33.68
C ILE A 13 -6.85 8.54 -34.41
N GLN A 14 -6.69 8.41 -35.74
CA GLN A 14 -6.04 9.38 -36.61
C GLN A 14 -6.98 9.83 -37.72
N ILE A 15 -7.09 11.14 -37.96
CA ILE A 15 -7.74 11.70 -39.14
C ILE A 15 -6.71 11.77 -40.27
N GLU A 16 -6.96 11.06 -41.39
CA GLU A 16 -5.98 11.00 -42.48
C GLU A 16 -5.70 12.36 -43.12
N LEU A 17 -6.71 13.18 -43.28
CA LEU A 17 -6.60 14.46 -43.99
C LEU A 17 -5.80 15.51 -43.21
N THR A 18 -6.00 15.61 -41.90
CA THR A 18 -5.37 16.63 -41.03
C THR A 18 -4.14 16.07 -40.30
N GLY A 19 -4.02 14.76 -40.19
CA GLY A 19 -3.00 14.10 -39.39
C GLY A 19 -3.27 14.13 -37.87
N ASP A 20 -4.41 14.68 -37.46
CA ASP A 20 -4.79 14.79 -36.04
C ASP A 20 -4.92 13.42 -35.40
N VAL A 21 -4.41 13.29 -34.18
CA VAL A 21 -4.40 12.03 -33.43
C VAL A 21 -5.04 12.24 -32.07
N THR A 22 -5.94 11.33 -31.69
CA THR A 22 -6.43 11.19 -30.31
C THR A 22 -6.33 9.74 -29.87
N THR A 23 -6.47 9.49 -28.57
CA THR A 23 -6.48 8.13 -28.04
C THR A 23 -7.71 7.86 -27.20
N THR A 24 -8.12 6.60 -27.13
CA THR A 24 -9.21 6.21 -26.23
C THR A 24 -8.75 6.30 -24.79
N ASP A 25 -9.69 6.71 -23.93
CA ASP A 25 -9.54 6.69 -22.48
C ASP A 25 -9.61 5.25 -21.93
N PHE A 26 -9.59 5.13 -20.60
CA PHE A 26 -9.62 3.85 -19.92
C PHE A 26 -10.87 3.00 -20.23
N ASN A 27 -12.01 3.63 -20.50
CA ASN A 27 -13.26 2.97 -20.85
C ASN A 27 -13.41 2.72 -22.36
N GLY A 28 -12.38 3.07 -23.14
CA GLY A 28 -12.39 2.93 -24.59
C GLY A 28 -13.13 4.06 -25.32
N PHE A 29 -13.44 5.17 -24.62
CA PHE A 29 -14.06 6.35 -25.22
C PHE A 29 -13.01 7.32 -25.75
N PHE A 30 -13.36 8.01 -26.80
CA PHE A 30 -12.59 9.15 -27.33
C PHE A 30 -13.56 10.22 -27.83
N THR A 31 -13.07 11.44 -27.91
CA THR A 31 -13.79 12.55 -28.54
C THR A 31 -12.93 13.05 -29.70
N LEU A 32 -13.55 13.17 -30.84
CA LEU A 32 -12.95 13.67 -32.06
C LEU A 32 -13.76 14.85 -32.58
N PHE A 33 -13.11 15.95 -32.87
CA PHE A 33 -13.73 17.13 -33.47
C PHE A 33 -13.44 17.14 -34.98
N LEU A 34 -14.48 17.04 -35.81
CA LEU A 34 -14.35 17.11 -37.25
C LEU A 34 -14.79 18.51 -37.72
N GLU A 35 -14.07 19.08 -38.69
CA GLU A 35 -14.39 20.40 -39.22
C GLU A 35 -15.46 20.32 -40.33
N GLY A 36 -16.54 21.03 -40.11
CA GLY A 36 -17.56 21.33 -41.14
C GLY A 36 -18.22 20.11 -41.77
N ASP A 37 -18.90 20.35 -42.91
CA ASP A 37 -19.63 19.34 -43.67
C ASP A 37 -18.73 18.52 -44.62
N GLN A 38 -17.45 18.32 -44.29
CA GLN A 38 -16.52 17.53 -45.10
C GLN A 38 -16.38 16.12 -44.55
N SER A 39 -16.49 15.13 -45.42
CA SER A 39 -16.17 13.74 -45.07
C SER A 39 -14.72 13.59 -44.68
N SER A 40 -14.47 12.91 -43.59
CA SER A 40 -13.12 12.68 -43.06
C SER A 40 -12.86 11.19 -42.85
N THR A 41 -11.79 10.67 -43.43
CA THR A 41 -11.35 9.28 -43.17
C THR A 41 -10.65 9.22 -41.80
N VAL A 42 -11.19 8.37 -40.95
CA VAL A 42 -10.63 8.11 -39.62
C VAL A 42 -10.00 6.72 -39.59
N LYS A 43 -8.76 6.66 -39.19
CA LYS A 43 -7.98 5.43 -39.04
C LYS A 43 -7.86 5.08 -37.56
N ILE A 44 -8.30 3.89 -37.19
CA ILE A 44 -8.28 3.40 -35.81
C ILE A 44 -7.33 2.21 -35.72
N SER A 45 -6.32 2.32 -34.90
CA SER A 45 -5.32 1.28 -34.70
C SER A 45 -5.14 0.92 -33.23
N TYR A 46 -4.95 -0.37 -32.98
CA TYR A 46 -4.69 -0.89 -31.65
C TYR A 46 -3.74 -2.09 -31.76
N MET A 47 -2.74 -2.19 -30.87
CA MET A 47 -1.75 -3.28 -30.93
C MET A 47 -2.41 -4.66 -30.80
N GLY A 48 -2.14 -5.56 -31.74
CA GLY A 48 -2.73 -6.90 -31.79
C GLY A 48 -4.11 -6.95 -32.43
N PHE A 49 -4.56 -5.87 -33.09
CA PHE A 49 -5.82 -5.78 -33.81
C PHE A 49 -5.61 -5.28 -35.23
N GLU A 50 -6.52 -5.65 -36.12
CA GLU A 50 -6.57 -5.10 -37.47
C GLU A 50 -6.93 -3.62 -37.41
N THR A 51 -6.23 -2.81 -38.20
CA THR A 51 -6.55 -1.39 -38.33
C THR A 51 -7.85 -1.21 -39.12
N ILE A 52 -8.74 -0.36 -38.62
CA ILE A 52 -9.97 0.02 -39.31
C ILE A 52 -9.80 1.41 -39.90
N GLU A 53 -10.26 1.58 -41.15
CA GLU A 53 -10.40 2.87 -41.81
C GLU A 53 -11.88 3.08 -42.13
N GLU A 54 -12.43 4.21 -41.71
CA GLU A 54 -13.84 4.52 -41.92
C GLU A 54 -14.05 5.99 -42.26
N VAL A 55 -14.92 6.26 -43.21
CA VAL A 55 -15.30 7.63 -43.61
C VAL A 55 -16.42 8.09 -42.71
N LEU A 56 -16.21 9.21 -42.04
CA LEU A 56 -17.22 9.90 -41.22
C LEU A 56 -17.70 11.14 -41.96
N GLU A 57 -19.04 11.31 -41.99
CA GLU A 57 -19.71 12.45 -42.60
C GLU A 57 -20.37 13.25 -41.47
N PRO A 58 -19.72 14.25 -40.87
CA PRO A 58 -20.26 15.03 -39.78
C PRO A 58 -21.26 16.07 -40.30
N ASN A 59 -22.35 16.29 -39.54
CA ASN A 59 -23.18 17.46 -39.69
C ASN A 59 -22.70 18.58 -38.76
N SER A 60 -22.68 19.80 -39.23
CA SER A 60 -22.20 20.95 -38.44
C SER A 60 -23.06 21.13 -37.16
N GLY A 61 -22.36 21.13 -36.00
CA GLY A 61 -22.99 21.34 -34.69
C GLY A 61 -23.66 20.11 -34.07
N GLU A 62 -23.55 18.93 -34.67
CA GLU A 62 -24.12 17.68 -34.17
C GLU A 62 -23.06 16.87 -33.43
N SER A 63 -23.44 16.25 -32.27
CA SER A 63 -22.62 15.26 -31.57
C SER A 63 -23.16 13.88 -31.90
N VAL A 64 -22.31 13.01 -32.46
CA VAL A 64 -22.67 11.64 -32.86
C VAL A 64 -21.87 10.63 -32.06
N GLU A 65 -22.54 9.64 -31.49
CA GLU A 65 -21.87 8.48 -30.89
C GLU A 65 -21.72 7.39 -31.96
N LYS A 66 -20.49 6.89 -32.08
CA LYS A 66 -20.20 5.78 -33.00
C LYS A 66 -19.33 4.74 -32.31
N LEU A 67 -19.76 3.48 -32.40
CA LEU A 67 -19.05 2.33 -31.86
C LEU A 67 -18.18 1.70 -32.96
N PHE A 68 -16.88 1.58 -32.69
CA PHE A 68 -15.94 0.83 -33.55
C PHE A 68 -15.56 -0.49 -32.88
N VAL A 69 -15.72 -1.59 -33.63
CA VAL A 69 -15.38 -2.93 -33.17
C VAL A 69 -14.16 -3.42 -33.93
N LEU A 70 -13.03 -3.55 -33.24
CA LEU A 70 -11.77 -4.02 -33.83
C LEU A 70 -11.70 -5.55 -33.79
N THR A 71 -11.12 -6.13 -34.84
CA THR A 71 -10.88 -7.55 -34.97
C THR A 71 -9.44 -7.86 -34.56
N PRO A 72 -9.17 -8.85 -33.67
CA PRO A 72 -7.82 -9.29 -33.37
C PRO A 72 -7.10 -9.78 -34.63
N THR A 73 -5.82 -9.42 -34.79
CA THR A 73 -4.97 -9.96 -35.85
C THR A 73 -4.69 -11.42 -35.54
N VAL A 74 -5.18 -12.33 -36.36
CA VAL A 74 -5.00 -13.78 -36.16
C VAL A 74 -3.56 -14.14 -36.50
N ASN A 75 -2.72 -14.33 -35.49
CA ASN A 75 -1.53 -15.16 -35.62
C ASN A 75 -1.94 -16.56 -35.17
N GLU A 76 -2.07 -17.48 -36.13
CA GLU A 76 -2.27 -18.91 -35.86
C GLU A 76 -1.08 -19.47 -35.07
N LEU A 77 -1.19 -19.44 -33.76
CA LEU A 77 -0.53 -20.42 -32.89
C LEU A 77 -1.65 -21.08 -32.09
N SER A 78 -1.87 -22.33 -32.38
CA SER A 78 -2.82 -23.20 -31.72
C SER A 78 -2.47 -23.42 -30.26
N GLU A 79 -2.89 -22.51 -29.41
CA GLU A 79 -2.95 -22.69 -27.98
C GLU A 79 -4.27 -22.08 -27.49
N VAL A 80 -4.99 -22.83 -26.65
CA VAL A 80 -6.23 -22.36 -26.05
C VAL A 80 -5.88 -21.16 -25.13
N ILE A 81 -5.86 -19.96 -25.69
CA ILE A 81 -5.64 -18.74 -24.96
C ILE A 81 -6.97 -18.39 -24.28
N VAL A 82 -6.98 -18.44 -22.97
CA VAL A 82 -8.05 -17.85 -22.16
C VAL A 82 -8.08 -16.35 -22.46
N SER A 83 -8.98 -15.92 -23.34
CA SER A 83 -9.02 -14.60 -24.00
C SER A 83 -9.09 -13.39 -23.04
N GLY A 84 -9.55 -13.60 -21.78
CA GLY A 84 -9.62 -12.53 -20.77
C GLY A 84 -8.28 -12.04 -20.26
N PHE A 85 -7.28 -12.91 -20.20
CA PHE A 85 -5.96 -12.61 -19.61
C PHE A 85 -5.08 -11.73 -20.54
N GLN A 86 -5.10 -12.02 -21.84
CA GLN A 86 -4.31 -11.26 -22.82
C GLN A 86 -4.81 -9.82 -22.98
N SER A 87 -6.10 -9.57 -22.71
CA SER A 87 -6.70 -8.23 -22.83
C SER A 87 -6.17 -7.22 -21.81
N GLY A 88 -5.92 -7.63 -20.57
CA GLY A 88 -5.44 -6.73 -19.51
C GLY A 88 -4.01 -6.24 -19.76
N ILE A 89 -3.10 -7.15 -20.15
CA ILE A 89 -1.72 -6.80 -20.48
C ILE A 89 -1.67 -5.84 -21.67
N VAL A 90 -2.43 -6.15 -22.74
CA VAL A 90 -2.48 -5.30 -23.94
C VAL A 90 -3.03 -3.91 -23.61
N LYS A 91 -4.07 -3.82 -22.75
CA LYS A 91 -4.60 -2.54 -22.26
C LYS A 91 -3.55 -1.72 -21.49
N ALA A 92 -2.82 -2.37 -20.58
CA ALA A 92 -1.74 -1.71 -19.83
C ALA A 92 -0.64 -1.18 -20.77
N MET A 93 -0.21 -1.99 -21.75
CA MET A 93 0.81 -1.58 -22.73
C MET A 93 0.34 -0.44 -23.63
N ASN A 94 -0.91 -0.44 -24.07
CA ASN A 94 -1.43 0.65 -24.90
C ASN A 94 -1.62 1.93 -24.09
N LYS A 95 -2.11 1.82 -22.85
CA LYS A 95 -2.16 2.98 -21.93
C LYS A 95 -0.77 3.58 -21.74
N GLN A 96 0.24 2.74 -21.48
CA GLN A 96 1.62 3.17 -21.35
C GLN A 96 2.17 3.84 -22.62
N LYS A 97 1.83 3.31 -23.80
CA LYS A 97 2.25 3.87 -25.10
C LYS A 97 1.58 5.21 -25.39
N GLY A 98 0.31 5.37 -25.02
CA GLY A 98 -0.48 6.59 -25.25
C GLY A 98 -0.28 7.68 -24.20
N ASP A 99 0.47 7.39 -23.12
CA ASP A 99 0.70 8.37 -22.05
C ASP A 99 1.74 9.40 -22.50
N VAL A 100 1.49 10.69 -22.23
CA VAL A 100 2.44 11.79 -22.49
C VAL A 100 3.61 11.78 -21.52
N ASN A 101 3.55 10.99 -20.47
CA ASN A 101 4.54 10.89 -19.41
C ASN A 101 5.32 9.57 -19.49
N VAL A 102 6.45 9.48 -18.76
CA VAL A 102 7.18 8.22 -18.57
C VAL A 102 6.47 7.39 -17.51
N THR A 103 5.47 6.63 -17.94
CA THR A 103 4.58 5.84 -17.09
C THR A 103 4.81 4.34 -17.30
N ASN A 104 4.86 3.58 -16.21
CA ASN A 104 4.70 2.12 -16.26
C ASN A 104 3.29 1.76 -15.79
N VAL A 105 2.65 0.88 -16.52
CA VAL A 105 1.28 0.46 -16.23
C VAL A 105 1.23 -1.04 -16.01
N ILE A 106 0.63 -1.47 -14.87
CA ILE A 106 0.40 -2.89 -14.55
C ILE A 106 -1.10 -3.12 -14.45
N SER A 107 -1.60 -4.14 -15.10
CA SER A 107 -3.01 -4.56 -14.99
C SER A 107 -3.24 -5.55 -13.87
N SER A 108 -4.48 -5.65 -13.39
CA SER A 108 -4.90 -6.66 -12.39
C SER A 108 -4.65 -8.09 -12.85
N ASP A 109 -4.68 -8.36 -14.15
CA ASP A 109 -4.40 -9.69 -14.70
C ASP A 109 -2.92 -10.08 -14.52
N GLN A 110 -2.02 -9.11 -14.42
CA GLN A 110 -0.61 -9.34 -14.12
C GLN A 110 -0.39 -9.52 -12.60
N THR A 111 -1.15 -8.82 -11.76
CA THR A 111 -1.10 -8.98 -10.31
C THR A 111 -1.74 -10.29 -9.85
N GLY A 112 -2.87 -10.68 -10.43
CA GLY A 112 -3.60 -11.90 -10.08
C GLY A 112 -2.91 -13.24 -10.44
N LYS A 113 -1.83 -13.22 -11.23
CA LYS A 113 -1.01 -14.41 -11.50
C LYS A 113 -0.10 -14.82 -10.34
N PHE A 114 0.21 -13.88 -9.48
CA PHE A 114 1.09 -14.09 -8.35
C PHE A 114 0.28 -13.95 -7.05
N PRO A 115 0.67 -14.63 -5.98
CA PRO A 115 -0.02 -14.54 -4.70
C PRO A 115 0.26 -13.22 -3.97
N ASP A 116 0.08 -12.10 -4.68
CA ASP A 116 0.29 -10.77 -4.12
C ASP A 116 -0.83 -10.43 -3.14
N SER A 117 -0.54 -10.41 -1.87
CA SER A 117 -1.51 -10.11 -0.82
C SER A 117 -1.90 -8.63 -0.78
N ASN A 118 -1.01 -7.76 -1.22
CA ASN A 118 -1.17 -6.30 -1.21
C ASN A 118 -0.53 -5.66 -2.47
N ILE A 119 -0.80 -4.39 -2.65
CA ILE A 119 -0.30 -3.61 -3.81
C ILE A 119 1.22 -3.47 -3.79
N GLY A 120 1.85 -3.41 -2.63
CA GLY A 120 3.31 -3.30 -2.51
C GLY A 120 4.02 -4.51 -3.14
N ASP A 121 3.49 -5.72 -2.93
CA ASP A 121 4.06 -6.93 -3.56
C ASP A 121 3.95 -6.89 -5.09
N ALA A 122 2.85 -6.37 -5.61
CA ALA A 122 2.68 -6.18 -7.05
C ALA A 122 3.68 -5.16 -7.62
N LEU A 123 3.96 -4.08 -6.89
CA LEU A 123 4.86 -3.00 -7.30
C LEU A 123 6.33 -3.43 -7.37
N LYS A 124 6.76 -4.48 -6.67
CA LYS A 124 8.13 -5.03 -6.76
C LYS A 124 8.54 -5.42 -8.19
N ARG A 125 7.59 -5.64 -9.08
CA ARG A 125 7.83 -6.02 -10.48
C ARG A 125 8.00 -4.83 -11.42
N VAL A 126 7.80 -3.60 -10.94
CA VAL A 126 7.96 -2.40 -11.76
C VAL A 126 9.44 -2.00 -11.80
N PRO A 127 10.05 -1.85 -12.98
CA PRO A 127 11.44 -1.40 -13.07
C PRO A 127 11.64 -0.03 -12.40
N GLY A 128 12.68 0.07 -11.55
CA GLY A 128 13.01 1.31 -10.82
C GLY A 128 12.16 1.57 -9.57
N ILE A 129 11.38 0.56 -9.15
CA ILE A 129 10.73 0.54 -7.84
C ILE A 129 11.43 -0.48 -6.94
N MET A 130 11.65 -0.08 -5.71
CA MET A 130 12.01 -0.95 -4.60
C MET A 130 10.95 -0.82 -3.51
N MET A 131 10.77 -1.89 -2.75
CA MET A 131 9.87 -1.89 -1.59
C MET A 131 10.68 -2.18 -0.34
N GLN A 132 10.51 -1.37 0.68
CA GLN A 132 10.92 -1.73 2.03
C GLN A 132 9.86 -2.67 2.60
N ASN A 133 10.31 -3.77 3.19
CA ASN A 133 9.41 -4.72 3.81
C ASN A 133 9.35 -4.45 5.32
N ASP A 134 8.16 -4.62 5.87
CA ASP A 134 7.94 -4.70 7.30
C ASP A 134 7.24 -6.03 7.62
N GLN A 135 7.81 -6.80 8.55
CA GLN A 135 7.33 -8.13 8.95
C GLN A 135 7.03 -9.06 7.73
N GLY A 136 7.89 -8.98 6.70
CA GLY A 136 7.78 -9.83 5.50
C GLY A 136 6.84 -9.31 4.41
N GLU A 137 6.04 -8.27 4.64
CA GLU A 137 5.16 -7.65 3.65
C GLU A 137 5.76 -6.36 3.08
N ALA A 138 5.47 -6.07 1.82
CA ALA A 138 5.92 -4.84 1.16
C ALA A 138 5.10 -3.64 1.64
N ARG A 139 5.73 -2.73 2.37
CA ARG A 139 5.08 -1.61 3.03
C ARG A 139 5.38 -0.26 2.39
N ASP A 140 6.64 0.11 2.28
CA ASP A 140 7.04 1.44 1.83
C ASP A 140 7.61 1.42 0.42
N ILE A 141 7.16 2.36 -0.41
CA ILE A 141 7.60 2.46 -1.79
C ILE A 141 8.79 3.41 -1.94
N VAL A 142 9.84 2.91 -2.59
CA VAL A 142 11.03 3.67 -2.98
C VAL A 142 11.07 3.74 -4.52
N ILE A 143 10.94 4.93 -5.08
CA ILE A 143 10.98 5.16 -6.53
C ILE A 143 12.32 5.79 -6.87
N ARG A 144 13.12 5.14 -7.74
CA ARG A 144 14.44 5.61 -8.19
C ARG A 144 15.42 5.91 -7.03
N GLY A 145 15.32 5.19 -5.92
CA GLY A 145 16.15 5.40 -4.73
C GLY A 145 15.74 6.58 -3.84
N ILE A 146 14.66 7.27 -4.16
CA ILE A 146 14.16 8.40 -3.36
C ILE A 146 13.33 7.90 -2.19
N SER A 147 13.52 8.52 -1.03
CA SER A 147 12.81 8.20 0.22
C SER A 147 11.29 8.07 0.03
N PRO A 148 10.64 7.11 0.68
CA PRO A 148 9.18 6.93 0.63
C PRO A 148 8.36 8.18 0.92
N ALA A 149 8.84 9.04 1.82
CA ALA A 149 8.17 10.29 2.19
C ALA A 149 8.08 11.32 1.04
N LEU A 150 8.92 11.17 0.00
CA LEU A 150 8.98 12.04 -1.18
C LEU A 150 8.31 11.42 -2.42
N ASN A 151 7.58 10.34 -2.25
CA ASN A 151 6.77 9.70 -3.28
C ASN A 151 5.28 9.98 -3.03
N SER A 152 4.50 10.11 -4.09
CA SER A 152 3.06 10.31 -3.99
C SER A 152 2.31 9.03 -4.32
N VAL A 153 1.31 8.69 -3.51
CA VAL A 153 0.37 7.61 -3.80
C VAL A 153 -1.04 8.18 -3.86
N THR A 154 -1.71 7.88 -4.95
CA THR A 154 -3.08 8.33 -5.20
C THR A 154 -3.98 7.13 -5.51
N ILE A 155 -5.26 7.26 -5.18
CA ILE A 155 -6.29 6.34 -5.66
C ILE A 155 -7.25 7.13 -6.55
N ASN A 156 -7.41 6.68 -7.78
CA ASN A 156 -8.20 7.38 -8.79
C ASN A 156 -7.78 8.86 -8.96
N GLY A 157 -6.46 9.12 -8.90
CA GLY A 157 -5.87 10.45 -9.09
C GLY A 157 -5.96 11.41 -7.92
N GLU A 158 -6.43 10.98 -6.74
CA GLU A 158 -6.47 11.80 -5.53
C GLU A 158 -5.69 11.14 -4.40
N ARG A 159 -4.96 11.95 -3.63
CA ARG A 159 -4.10 11.48 -2.55
C ARG A 159 -4.87 10.69 -1.49
N MET A 160 -4.23 9.66 -0.95
CA MET A 160 -4.64 8.98 0.27
C MET A 160 -3.94 9.60 1.48
N PRO A 161 -4.61 9.74 2.62
CA PRO A 161 -3.97 10.11 3.89
C PRO A 161 -3.12 8.97 4.44
N SER A 162 -2.15 9.32 5.31
CA SER A 162 -1.34 8.37 6.05
C SER A 162 -1.97 8.07 7.41
N ALA A 163 -2.07 6.81 7.78
CA ALA A 163 -2.47 6.41 9.13
C ALA A 163 -1.32 6.51 10.15
N GLU A 164 -0.07 6.57 9.69
CA GLU A 164 1.09 6.67 10.58
C GLU A 164 1.24 8.04 11.23
N GLY A 165 1.64 8.06 12.51
CA GLY A 165 1.81 9.26 13.31
C GLY A 165 2.91 10.19 12.78
N ASP A 166 4.10 9.65 12.55
CA ASP A 166 5.34 10.43 12.40
C ASP A 166 5.70 10.80 10.98
N ASN A 167 5.00 10.25 9.98
CA ASN A 167 5.39 10.47 8.61
C ASN A 167 4.20 10.56 7.65
N ARG A 168 4.50 10.91 6.41
CA ARG A 168 3.50 11.07 5.34
C ARG A 168 3.50 9.88 4.36
N ARG A 169 4.16 8.78 4.70
CA ARG A 169 4.20 7.58 3.88
C ARG A 169 2.83 6.91 3.86
N ILE A 170 2.46 6.36 2.74
CA ILE A 170 1.25 5.56 2.59
C ILE A 170 1.66 4.11 2.58
N GLN A 171 1.16 3.36 3.54
CA GLN A 171 1.44 1.95 3.71
C GLN A 171 0.78 1.15 2.58
N MET A 172 1.59 0.55 1.71
CA MET A 172 1.09 -0.24 0.57
C MET A 172 0.45 -1.56 1.03
N ASP A 173 0.88 -2.08 2.16
CA ASP A 173 0.32 -3.28 2.79
C ASP A 173 -1.11 -3.10 3.33
N LEU A 174 -1.59 -1.86 3.48
CA LEU A 174 -2.99 -1.56 3.83
C LEU A 174 -3.95 -1.77 2.64
N ILE A 175 -3.45 -1.71 1.40
CA ILE A 175 -4.27 -1.73 0.19
C ILE A 175 -4.19 -3.11 -0.46
N PRO A 176 -5.29 -3.91 -0.49
CA PRO A 176 -5.29 -5.20 -1.15
C PRO A 176 -5.24 -5.06 -2.68
N SER A 177 -4.57 -6.01 -3.32
CA SER A 177 -4.44 -6.03 -4.78
C SER A 177 -5.77 -6.30 -5.50
N ASP A 178 -6.70 -7.02 -4.87
CA ASP A 178 -7.95 -7.51 -5.47
C ASP A 178 -8.93 -6.42 -5.91
N ILE A 179 -8.93 -5.27 -5.22
CA ILE A 179 -9.84 -4.14 -5.51
C ILE A 179 -9.28 -3.18 -6.56
N ILE A 180 -8.02 -3.33 -6.94
CA ILE A 180 -7.33 -2.47 -7.91
C ILE A 180 -7.37 -3.12 -9.29
N GLN A 181 -7.70 -2.34 -10.31
CA GLN A 181 -7.73 -2.76 -11.71
C GLN A 181 -6.42 -2.45 -12.43
N LEU A 182 -5.83 -1.30 -12.10
CA LEU A 182 -4.66 -0.79 -12.79
C LEU A 182 -3.75 -0.07 -11.80
N ILE A 183 -2.45 -0.23 -11.97
CA ILE A 183 -1.43 0.52 -11.24
C ILE A 183 -0.66 1.33 -12.28
N GLU A 184 -0.66 2.64 -12.14
CA GLU A 184 0.10 3.57 -12.98
C GLU A 184 1.25 4.14 -12.17
N VAL A 185 2.47 3.95 -12.62
CA VAL A 185 3.67 4.47 -11.98
C VAL A 185 4.30 5.53 -12.87
N ASN A 186 4.20 6.77 -12.43
CA ASN A 186 4.75 7.93 -13.13
C ASN A 186 6.12 8.28 -12.53
N LYS A 187 7.16 8.22 -13.34
CA LYS A 187 8.54 8.54 -12.94
C LYS A 187 8.91 9.99 -13.20
N SER A 188 8.06 10.75 -13.86
CA SER A 188 8.12 12.18 -14.02
C SER A 188 6.75 12.77 -13.68
N VAL A 189 6.71 14.01 -13.24
CA VAL A 189 5.48 14.70 -12.86
C VAL A 189 5.07 15.69 -13.93
N THR A 190 3.76 15.78 -14.18
CA THR A 190 3.14 16.82 -15.00
C THR A 190 2.51 17.89 -14.09
N PRO A 191 2.23 19.10 -14.60
CA PRO A 191 1.71 20.20 -13.77
C PRO A 191 0.39 19.91 -13.04
N ASP A 192 -0.37 18.93 -13.49
CA ASP A 192 -1.64 18.48 -12.88
C ASP A 192 -1.47 17.42 -11.77
N MET A 193 -0.24 16.94 -11.55
CA MET A 193 0.12 16.00 -10.49
C MET A 193 0.55 16.72 -9.19
N GLU A 194 0.73 15.95 -8.12
CA GLU A 194 1.21 16.49 -6.84
C GLU A 194 2.68 16.95 -6.97
N GLY A 195 2.93 18.23 -6.64
CA GLY A 195 4.25 18.85 -6.80
C GLY A 195 5.32 18.34 -5.83
N ASP A 196 4.94 17.63 -4.77
CA ASP A 196 5.83 17.03 -3.78
C ASP A 196 6.22 15.56 -4.11
N ALA A 197 5.79 15.04 -5.25
CA ALA A 197 6.15 13.71 -5.75
C ALA A 197 7.53 13.69 -6.42
N ILE A 198 8.57 14.06 -5.67
CA ILE A 198 9.95 14.22 -6.19
C ILE A 198 10.50 12.91 -6.76
N GLY A 199 10.28 11.78 -6.08
CA GLY A 199 10.69 10.46 -6.54
C GLY A 199 9.82 9.95 -7.68
N GLY A 200 8.53 10.20 -7.62
CA GLY A 200 7.53 9.75 -8.58
C GLY A 200 6.15 9.61 -7.93
N SER A 201 5.17 9.21 -8.74
CA SER A 201 3.79 9.03 -8.31
C SER A 201 3.26 7.65 -8.69
N VAL A 202 2.52 7.03 -7.79
CA VAL A 202 1.75 5.82 -8.04
C VAL A 202 0.27 6.15 -7.99
N ASN A 203 -0.45 5.87 -9.07
CA ASN A 203 -1.90 5.98 -9.09
C ASN A 203 -2.54 4.60 -9.15
N LEU A 204 -3.32 4.28 -8.15
CA LEU A 204 -4.09 3.05 -8.04
C LEU A 204 -5.49 3.29 -8.59
N VAL A 205 -5.82 2.64 -9.68
CA VAL A 205 -7.13 2.78 -10.32
C VAL A 205 -8.02 1.63 -9.87
N THR A 206 -9.13 1.95 -9.23
CA THR A 206 -10.14 0.96 -8.83
C THR A 206 -10.88 0.42 -10.05
N ARG A 207 -11.51 -0.75 -9.91
CA ARG A 207 -12.23 -1.38 -11.01
C ARG A 207 -13.31 -0.46 -11.57
N SER A 208 -13.27 -0.21 -12.88
CA SER A 208 -14.24 0.59 -13.60
C SER A 208 -15.46 -0.25 -14.01
N ASN A 209 -16.53 0.44 -14.37
CA ASN A 209 -17.77 -0.18 -14.78
C ASN A 209 -17.60 -0.87 -16.13
N PRO A 210 -17.88 -2.16 -16.24
CA PRO A 210 -17.88 -2.85 -17.50
C PRO A 210 -19.12 -2.49 -18.34
N ASN A 211 -19.05 -2.69 -19.64
CA ASN A 211 -20.20 -2.58 -20.51
C ASN A 211 -21.21 -3.72 -20.34
N ASP A 212 -20.76 -4.87 -19.83
CA ASP A 212 -21.53 -6.10 -19.64
C ASP A 212 -21.39 -6.64 -18.23
N PHE A 213 -22.32 -7.48 -17.81
CA PHE A 213 -22.26 -8.16 -16.52
C PHE A 213 -20.92 -8.87 -16.31
N ARG A 214 -20.30 -8.64 -15.17
CA ARG A 214 -19.08 -9.32 -14.72
C ARG A 214 -19.25 -9.80 -13.31
N PHE A 215 -18.87 -11.04 -13.10
CA PHE A 215 -18.70 -11.64 -11.80
C PHE A 215 -17.35 -12.34 -11.75
N ALA A 216 -16.59 -12.09 -10.69
CA ALA A 216 -15.36 -12.81 -10.39
C ALA A 216 -15.29 -13.07 -8.89
N ALA A 217 -14.85 -14.26 -8.52
CA ALA A 217 -14.59 -14.61 -7.13
C ALA A 217 -13.28 -15.38 -7.04
N THR A 218 -12.51 -15.10 -6.01
CA THR A 218 -11.25 -15.79 -5.73
C THR A 218 -11.26 -16.26 -4.28
N THR A 219 -10.85 -17.49 -4.05
CA THR A 219 -10.64 -18.04 -2.71
C THR A 219 -9.28 -18.71 -2.68
N THR A 220 -8.48 -18.32 -1.70
CA THR A 220 -7.18 -18.92 -1.44
C THR A 220 -7.14 -19.37 0.02
N TYR A 221 -6.60 -20.56 0.26
CA TYR A 221 -6.34 -21.08 1.60
C TYR A 221 -4.90 -21.57 1.67
N GLY A 222 -4.23 -21.28 2.78
CA GLY A 222 -2.88 -21.70 3.06
C GLY A 222 -2.65 -21.99 4.54
N ARG A 223 -1.49 -22.56 4.85
CA ARG A 223 -1.04 -22.81 6.21
C ARG A 223 0.44 -22.45 6.34
N ASN A 224 0.81 -21.81 7.44
CA ASN A 224 2.18 -21.54 7.78
C ASN A 224 2.71 -22.64 8.74
N PRO A 225 3.53 -23.59 8.27
CA PRO A 225 4.01 -24.69 9.12
C PRO A 225 5.10 -24.26 10.11
N ILE A 226 5.74 -23.09 9.91
CA ILE A 226 6.83 -22.60 10.74
C ILE A 226 6.31 -22.04 12.08
N ARG A 227 5.07 -21.55 12.09
CA ARG A 227 4.40 -20.97 13.27
C ARG A 227 3.21 -21.84 13.71
N GLU A 228 3.48 -23.08 14.13
CA GLU A 228 2.52 -24.02 14.74
C GLU A 228 1.14 -24.07 14.10
N GLY A 229 1.06 -23.82 12.79
CA GLY A 229 -0.15 -24.03 12.04
C GLY A 229 -0.99 -22.81 11.78
N GLY A 230 -0.41 -21.62 11.79
CA GLY A 230 -1.09 -20.40 11.34
C GLY A 230 -1.87 -20.59 10.05
N GLN A 231 -3.12 -20.16 10.03
CA GLN A 231 -4.04 -20.32 8.90
C GLN A 231 -4.09 -19.01 8.11
N ASN A 232 -3.99 -19.16 6.79
CA ASN A 232 -4.02 -18.03 5.86
C ASN A 232 -5.18 -18.23 4.90
N TYR A 233 -5.99 -17.22 4.71
CA TYR A 233 -7.03 -17.23 3.70
C TYR A 233 -7.22 -15.87 3.06
N ASN A 234 -7.59 -15.89 1.78
CA ASN A 234 -8.06 -14.73 1.02
C ASN A 234 -9.35 -15.09 0.32
N ILE A 235 -10.38 -14.28 0.51
CA ILE A 235 -11.66 -14.38 -0.17
C ILE A 235 -11.96 -13.02 -0.77
N SER A 236 -12.10 -12.96 -2.09
CA SER A 236 -12.47 -11.74 -2.80
C SER A 236 -13.58 -11.98 -3.81
N ALA A 237 -14.40 -10.96 -4.04
CA ALA A 237 -15.45 -10.99 -5.04
C ALA A 237 -15.60 -9.62 -5.72
N LEU A 238 -15.96 -9.67 -7.00
CA LEU A 238 -16.32 -8.53 -7.83
C LEU A 238 -17.67 -8.83 -8.50
N ILE A 239 -18.56 -7.86 -8.46
CA ILE A 239 -19.76 -7.84 -9.29
C ILE A 239 -19.88 -6.45 -9.96
N ALA A 240 -20.13 -6.43 -11.24
CA ALA A 240 -20.29 -5.18 -11.98
C ALA A 240 -21.26 -5.38 -13.15
N ASP A 241 -22.11 -4.39 -13.39
CA ASP A 241 -23.14 -4.44 -14.45
C ASP A 241 -23.69 -3.03 -14.76
N LYS A 242 -24.52 -2.96 -15.78
CA LYS A 242 -25.39 -1.83 -16.07
C LYS A 242 -26.80 -2.07 -15.51
N ILE A 243 -27.22 -1.24 -14.55
CA ILE A 243 -28.61 -1.24 -14.05
C ILE A 243 -29.56 -0.70 -15.13
N SER A 244 -29.06 0.23 -15.94
CA SER A 244 -29.78 0.81 -17.08
C SER A 244 -28.78 1.30 -18.14
N PRO A 245 -29.21 1.71 -19.34
CA PRO A 245 -28.31 2.32 -20.32
C PRO A 245 -27.53 3.53 -19.81
N LYS A 246 -28.01 4.17 -18.74
CA LYS A 246 -27.40 5.38 -18.17
C LYS A 246 -26.63 5.12 -16.87
N LEU A 247 -26.95 4.07 -16.12
CA LEU A 247 -26.40 3.80 -14.79
C LEU A 247 -25.66 2.46 -14.77
N SER A 248 -24.40 2.50 -14.43
CA SER A 248 -23.58 1.32 -14.21
C SER A 248 -22.95 1.32 -12.83
N TYR A 249 -22.60 0.14 -12.35
CA TYR A 249 -21.95 -0.05 -11.05
C TYR A 249 -20.85 -1.10 -11.12
N ALA A 250 -19.87 -0.96 -10.22
CA ALA A 250 -18.90 -1.99 -9.89
C ALA A 250 -18.72 -2.03 -8.37
N PHE A 251 -18.96 -3.19 -7.79
CA PHE A 251 -18.72 -3.45 -6.37
C PHE A 251 -17.67 -4.55 -6.24
N SER A 252 -16.67 -4.32 -5.40
CA SER A 252 -15.70 -5.36 -5.02
C SER A 252 -15.47 -5.37 -3.52
N GLY A 253 -15.19 -6.56 -2.99
CA GLY A 253 -14.87 -6.74 -1.59
C GLY A 253 -13.86 -7.86 -1.40
N SER A 254 -13.04 -7.77 -0.35
CA SER A 254 -12.09 -8.81 0.02
C SER A 254 -11.92 -8.91 1.53
N ILE A 255 -11.63 -10.13 1.98
CA ILE A 255 -11.19 -10.45 3.34
C ILE A 255 -9.94 -11.31 3.21
N TYR A 256 -8.85 -10.83 3.78
CA TYR A 256 -7.58 -11.53 3.86
C TYR A 256 -7.19 -11.69 5.32
N SER A 257 -6.80 -12.88 5.74
CA SER A 257 -6.24 -13.15 7.07
C SER A 257 -4.98 -13.98 6.95
N ASN A 258 -3.94 -13.58 7.65
CA ASN A 258 -2.65 -14.25 7.69
C ASN A 258 -2.19 -14.36 9.14
N ASP A 259 -1.93 -15.60 9.58
CA ASP A 259 -1.34 -15.91 10.87
C ASP A 259 0.08 -16.39 10.63
N TYR A 260 1.07 -15.62 11.07
CA TYR A 260 2.47 -15.80 10.74
C TYR A 260 3.39 -15.24 11.82
N GLY A 261 4.67 -15.29 11.61
CA GLY A 261 5.66 -14.64 12.45
C GLY A 261 6.78 -14.03 11.64
N SER A 262 7.53 -13.16 12.27
CA SER A 262 8.71 -12.54 11.68
C SER A 262 9.89 -12.67 12.61
N ASP A 263 11.03 -13.10 12.07
CA ASP A 263 12.34 -13.07 12.73
C ASP A 263 13.09 -11.84 12.24
N ASN A 264 13.46 -10.96 13.15
CA ASN A 264 14.13 -9.72 12.82
C ASN A 264 15.40 -9.57 13.63
N VAL A 265 16.50 -9.22 12.97
CA VAL A 265 17.78 -8.90 13.61
C VAL A 265 18.20 -7.52 13.14
N GLU A 266 18.51 -6.66 14.09
CA GLU A 266 19.01 -5.32 13.85
C GLU A 266 20.35 -5.16 14.58
N ASN A 267 21.35 -4.67 13.85
CA ASN A 267 22.66 -4.39 14.40
C ASN A 267 23.00 -2.94 14.11
N GLU A 268 23.47 -2.22 15.13
CA GLU A 268 23.96 -0.87 15.00
C GLU A 268 25.49 -0.86 15.14
N PHE A 269 26.14 -0.11 14.25
CA PHE A 269 27.58 -0.03 14.18
C PHE A 269 28.05 1.42 14.18
N GLU A 270 29.12 1.69 14.92
CA GLU A 270 29.87 2.92 14.81
C GLU A 270 31.20 2.68 14.07
N ALA A 271 31.63 3.69 13.30
CA ALA A 271 32.81 3.62 12.45
C ALA A 271 33.70 4.85 12.65
N GLU A 272 34.26 5.01 13.85
CA GLU A 272 35.21 6.09 14.10
C GLU A 272 36.65 5.73 13.69
N GLN A 273 37.21 4.65 14.21
CA GLN A 273 38.55 4.16 13.85
C GLN A 273 38.53 2.71 13.37
N SER A 274 37.61 1.91 13.87
CA SER A 274 37.31 0.56 13.42
C SER A 274 35.79 0.34 13.49
N LEU A 275 35.29 -0.63 12.71
CA LEU A 275 33.89 -1.01 12.80
C LEU A 275 33.62 -1.64 14.17
N ALA A 276 32.85 -0.98 15.01
CA ALA A 276 32.44 -1.46 16.33
C ALA A 276 30.90 -1.65 16.33
N ILE A 277 30.44 -2.76 16.89
CA ILE A 277 29.02 -2.95 17.14
C ILE A 277 28.67 -2.28 18.46
N VAL A 278 27.64 -1.46 18.47
CA VAL A 278 27.16 -0.74 19.68
C VAL A 278 25.82 -1.28 20.17
N GLU A 279 25.04 -1.90 19.29
CA GLU A 279 23.78 -2.51 19.65
C GLU A 279 23.45 -3.71 18.75
N GLN A 280 22.89 -4.76 19.34
CA GLN A 280 22.24 -5.86 18.63
C GLN A 280 20.85 -6.11 19.21
N GLN A 281 19.85 -6.21 18.34
CA GLN A 281 18.50 -6.61 18.71
C GLN A 281 18.11 -7.88 17.95
N ILE A 282 17.61 -8.86 18.68
CA ILE A 282 17.06 -10.11 18.15
C ILE A 282 15.59 -10.14 18.54
N ARG A 283 14.69 -10.00 17.56
CA ARG A 283 13.26 -9.84 17.80
C ARG A 283 12.49 -10.98 17.17
N ARG A 284 11.63 -11.62 17.96
CA ARG A 284 10.62 -12.54 17.48
C ARG A 284 9.26 -11.85 17.51
N TYR A 285 8.54 -11.89 16.40
CA TYR A 285 7.16 -11.42 16.28
C TYR A 285 6.24 -12.60 16.02
N ASP A 286 5.13 -12.66 16.75
CA ASP A 286 3.99 -13.51 16.45
C ASP A 286 2.84 -12.59 16.02
N VAL A 287 2.34 -12.77 14.78
CA VAL A 287 1.46 -11.78 14.12
C VAL A 287 0.26 -12.47 13.52
N LYS A 288 -0.93 -11.90 13.77
CA LYS A 288 -2.16 -12.25 13.05
C LYS A 288 -2.74 -10.99 12.44
N ARG A 289 -2.64 -10.89 11.12
CA ARG A 289 -3.08 -9.72 10.35
C ARG A 289 -4.33 -10.03 9.57
N THR A 290 -5.38 -9.22 9.76
CA THR A 290 -6.62 -9.35 9.02
C THR A 290 -6.92 -8.04 8.29
N ARG A 291 -7.18 -8.12 6.97
CA ARG A 291 -7.60 -6.99 6.14
C ARG A 291 -9.00 -7.22 5.62
N ARG A 292 -9.83 -6.19 5.66
CA ARG A 292 -11.18 -6.16 5.09
C ARG A 292 -11.28 -4.94 4.19
N SER A 293 -11.70 -5.14 2.96
CA SER A 293 -11.77 -4.05 1.99
C SER A 293 -13.03 -4.12 1.17
N ALA A 294 -13.54 -2.95 0.82
CA ALA A 294 -14.68 -2.83 -0.07
C ALA A 294 -14.51 -1.61 -0.99
N SER A 295 -14.99 -1.68 -2.21
CA SER A 295 -15.08 -0.54 -3.10
C SER A 295 -16.41 -0.54 -3.85
N LEU A 296 -16.99 0.65 -4.06
CA LEU A 296 -18.18 0.86 -4.85
C LEU A 296 -17.94 2.02 -5.81
N ASN A 297 -18.10 1.75 -7.09
CA ASN A 297 -18.07 2.73 -8.16
C ASN A 297 -19.43 2.76 -8.85
N LEU A 298 -19.98 3.97 -9.05
CA LEU A 298 -21.22 4.24 -9.75
C LEU A 298 -20.93 5.29 -10.81
N ASP A 299 -21.37 5.05 -12.05
CA ASP A 299 -21.29 6.04 -13.13
C ASP A 299 -22.68 6.25 -13.72
N TYR A 300 -23.04 7.52 -13.88
CA TYR A 300 -24.32 7.92 -14.46
C TYR A 300 -24.11 8.87 -15.64
N ASN A 301 -24.53 8.44 -16.82
CA ASN A 301 -24.52 9.23 -18.05
C ASN A 301 -25.87 9.91 -18.27
N PHE A 302 -25.94 11.23 -18.15
CA PHE A 302 -27.15 11.99 -18.47
C PHE A 302 -27.44 11.92 -19.97
N ASP A 303 -26.37 12.14 -20.75
CA ASP A 303 -26.33 12.12 -22.20
C ASP A 303 -24.90 11.82 -22.68
N LEU A 304 -24.62 11.98 -23.98
CA LEU A 304 -23.31 11.70 -24.58
C LEU A 304 -22.19 12.65 -24.11
N ASN A 305 -22.57 13.84 -23.64
CA ASN A 305 -21.64 14.90 -23.30
C ASN A 305 -21.51 15.12 -21.80
N ASN A 306 -22.39 14.51 -21.00
CA ASN A 306 -22.50 14.80 -19.58
C ASN A 306 -22.57 13.52 -18.76
N SER A 307 -21.60 13.32 -17.87
CA SER A 307 -21.60 12.22 -16.90
C SER A 307 -21.21 12.69 -15.52
N ILE A 308 -21.67 11.95 -14.51
CA ILE A 308 -21.20 12.05 -13.13
C ILE A 308 -20.83 10.67 -12.64
N TYR A 309 -19.91 10.62 -11.68
CA TYR A 309 -19.52 9.37 -11.04
C TYR A 309 -19.32 9.54 -9.53
N PHE A 310 -19.61 8.47 -8.82
CA PHE A 310 -19.26 8.31 -7.41
C PHE A 310 -18.31 7.12 -7.26
N LYS A 311 -17.20 7.31 -6.54
CA LYS A 311 -16.21 6.26 -6.26
C LYS A 311 -15.92 6.23 -4.79
N SER A 312 -15.94 5.03 -4.20
CA SER A 312 -15.59 4.84 -2.80
C SER A 312 -14.69 3.65 -2.59
N ILE A 313 -13.88 3.74 -1.55
CA ILE A 313 -13.03 2.65 -1.07
C ILE A 313 -13.00 2.70 0.46
N TYR A 314 -13.02 1.52 1.06
CA TYR A 314 -12.83 1.29 2.49
C TYR A 314 -11.82 0.18 2.70
N ASN A 315 -10.83 0.41 3.54
CA ASN A 315 -9.85 -0.57 3.98
C ASN A 315 -9.77 -0.54 5.50
N HIS A 316 -9.73 -1.72 6.11
CA HIS A 316 -9.54 -1.92 7.54
C HIS A 316 -8.53 -3.05 7.76
N ARG A 317 -7.49 -2.80 8.55
CA ARG A 317 -6.47 -3.75 8.94
C ARG A 317 -6.45 -3.86 10.46
N ASP A 318 -6.68 -5.05 10.97
CA ASP A 318 -6.36 -5.43 12.35
C ASP A 318 -5.03 -6.17 12.33
N ASP A 319 -4.06 -5.68 13.09
CA ASP A 319 -2.76 -6.31 13.27
C ASP A 319 -2.58 -6.66 14.74
N TRP A 320 -2.74 -7.96 15.04
CA TRP A 320 -2.57 -8.51 16.38
C TRP A 320 -1.16 -9.06 16.50
N GLU A 321 -0.35 -8.48 17.38
CA GLU A 321 1.08 -8.72 17.46
C GLU A 321 1.55 -8.89 18.90
N ASN A 322 2.46 -9.85 19.13
CA ASN A 322 3.33 -9.87 20.30
C ASN A 322 4.78 -9.87 19.84
N ARG A 323 5.64 -9.21 20.60
CA ARG A 323 7.06 -9.14 20.32
C ARG A 323 7.86 -9.55 21.53
N TYR A 324 8.87 -10.38 21.28
CA TYR A 324 9.93 -10.74 22.24
C TYR A 324 11.25 -10.21 21.68
N LYS A 325 11.92 -9.32 22.43
CA LYS A 325 13.14 -8.64 22.01
C LYS A 325 14.27 -8.92 23.00
N LEU A 326 15.30 -9.61 22.52
CA LEU A 326 16.61 -9.67 23.18
C LEU A 326 17.45 -8.52 22.63
N LYS A 327 17.91 -7.63 23.51
CA LYS A 327 18.77 -6.49 23.18
C LYS A 327 20.10 -6.65 23.91
N ILE A 328 21.19 -6.46 23.17
CA ILE A 328 22.55 -6.35 23.71
C ILE A 328 23.00 -4.93 23.37
N ASP A 329 23.29 -4.13 24.37
CA ASP A 329 23.76 -2.76 24.25
C ASP A 329 24.77 -2.41 25.35
N ASP A 330 25.09 -1.12 25.47
CA ASP A 330 26.04 -0.61 26.46
C ASP A 330 27.37 -1.38 26.44
N ILE A 331 27.89 -1.56 25.20
CA ILE A 331 29.05 -2.41 24.92
C ILE A 331 30.31 -1.59 25.16
N ASP A 332 30.95 -1.78 26.34
CA ASP A 332 32.23 -1.18 26.62
C ASP A 332 33.36 -1.95 25.93
N SER A 333 34.10 -1.29 25.06
CA SER A 333 35.24 -1.86 24.32
C SER A 333 36.58 -1.71 25.01
N GLU A 334 36.62 -1.14 26.22
CA GLU A 334 37.84 -1.00 27.00
C GLU A 334 38.28 -2.32 27.66
N SER A 335 39.41 -2.33 28.39
CA SER A 335 40.18 -3.53 28.78
C SER A 335 39.42 -4.56 29.64
N ASP A 336 38.33 -4.22 30.26
CA ASP A 336 37.46 -5.09 31.06
C ASP A 336 36.04 -5.18 30.47
N GLY A 337 35.94 -5.28 29.15
CA GLY A 337 34.73 -5.16 28.38
C GLY A 337 33.50 -5.81 29.01
N THR A 338 32.50 -4.97 29.26
CA THR A 338 31.20 -5.39 29.76
C THR A 338 30.11 -4.98 28.74
N LEU A 339 28.96 -5.62 28.85
CA LEU A 339 27.78 -5.30 28.05
C LEU A 339 26.51 -5.45 28.91
N ARG A 340 25.41 -4.91 28.43
CA ARG A 340 24.11 -5.10 29.03
C ARG A 340 23.24 -5.99 28.14
N VAL A 341 22.40 -6.84 28.75
CA VAL A 341 21.40 -7.65 28.05
C VAL A 341 20.03 -7.34 28.60
N LYS A 342 19.12 -6.93 27.71
CA LYS A 342 17.71 -6.67 28.01
C LYS A 342 16.81 -7.72 27.39
N ARG A 343 15.72 -8.07 28.10
CA ARG A 343 14.67 -8.97 27.64
C ARG A 343 13.32 -8.26 27.75
N GLU A 344 12.79 -7.87 26.62
CA GLU A 344 11.54 -7.10 26.54
C GLU A 344 10.43 -7.96 25.96
N THR A 345 9.28 -7.97 26.65
CA THR A 345 8.01 -8.50 26.11
C THR A 345 7.07 -7.33 25.82
N LYS A 346 6.52 -7.31 24.62
CA LYS A 346 5.47 -6.39 24.18
C LYS A 346 4.18 -7.14 23.96
N ALA A 347 3.10 -6.68 24.58
CA ALA A 347 1.78 -7.31 24.56
C ALA A 347 0.66 -6.27 24.60
N GLY A 348 -0.59 -6.69 24.71
CA GLY A 348 -1.75 -5.86 24.99
C GLY A 348 -2.36 -6.15 26.34
N GLY A 349 -3.29 -5.31 26.77
CA GLY A 349 -4.06 -5.52 28.00
C GLY A 349 -5.19 -6.55 27.89
N PRO A 350 -5.99 -6.73 28.97
CA PRO A 350 -7.06 -7.73 29.01
C PRO A 350 -8.14 -7.51 27.95
N GLY A 351 -8.42 -6.26 27.58
CA GLY A 351 -9.39 -5.91 26.54
C GLY A 351 -9.01 -6.39 25.14
N ASN A 352 -7.71 -6.67 24.94
CA ASN A 352 -7.11 -7.09 23.68
C ASN A 352 -6.64 -8.57 23.72
N ASP A 353 -7.19 -9.38 24.60
CA ASP A 353 -6.78 -10.78 24.79
C ASP A 353 -5.26 -10.93 24.98
N TYR A 354 -4.68 -10.03 25.75
CA TYR A 354 -3.23 -9.95 26.03
C TYR A 354 -2.35 -9.84 24.80
N THR A 355 -2.92 -9.35 23.70
CA THR A 355 -2.19 -9.18 22.43
C THR A 355 -2.26 -7.72 21.99
N ARG A 356 -1.14 -7.13 21.61
CA ARG A 356 -1.10 -5.77 21.10
C ARG A 356 -1.95 -5.67 19.83
N LEU A 357 -2.83 -4.68 19.77
CA LEU A 357 -3.64 -4.37 18.61
C LEU A 357 -3.12 -3.10 17.91
N GLU A 358 -2.99 -3.16 16.60
CA GLU A 358 -2.89 -2.00 15.71
C GLU A 358 -4.10 -2.02 14.78
N ASP A 359 -5.07 -1.13 15.05
CA ASP A 359 -6.31 -1.00 14.29
C ASP A 359 -6.19 0.16 13.30
N GLN A 360 -6.04 -0.14 12.02
CA GLN A 360 -5.90 0.86 10.97
C GLN A 360 -7.08 0.87 10.03
N LYS A 361 -7.64 2.05 9.80
CA LYS A 361 -8.76 2.27 8.87
C LYS A 361 -8.39 3.35 7.86
N ALA A 362 -8.73 3.13 6.60
CA ALA A 362 -8.59 4.13 5.55
C ALA A 362 -9.79 4.07 4.61
N TYR A 363 -10.46 5.19 4.41
CA TYR A 363 -11.58 5.27 3.50
C TYR A 363 -11.56 6.57 2.70
N LYS A 364 -12.19 6.51 1.53
CA LYS A 364 -12.26 7.62 0.60
C LYS A 364 -13.58 7.59 -0.14
N PHE A 365 -14.15 8.78 -0.32
CA PHE A 365 -15.30 9.04 -1.16
C PHE A 365 -14.93 10.10 -2.18
N ALA A 366 -15.30 9.91 -3.43
CA ALA A 366 -15.09 10.88 -4.49
C ALA A 366 -16.35 11.01 -5.34
N LEU A 367 -16.77 12.24 -5.58
CA LEU A 367 -17.83 12.61 -6.51
C LEU A 367 -17.20 13.47 -7.60
N GLY A 368 -17.48 13.17 -8.86
CA GLY A 368 -16.95 13.94 -9.97
C GLY A 368 -17.83 13.88 -11.19
N GLY A 369 -17.46 14.64 -12.21
CA GLY A 369 -18.18 14.67 -13.48
C GLY A 369 -17.30 15.11 -14.63
N ASP A 370 -17.67 14.63 -15.81
CA ASP A 370 -17.07 14.96 -17.10
C ASP A 370 -18.16 15.60 -17.98
N HIS A 371 -17.83 16.75 -18.57
CA HIS A 371 -18.75 17.54 -19.37
C HIS A 371 -18.07 18.04 -20.64
N LEU A 372 -18.75 17.91 -21.77
CA LEU A 372 -18.32 18.45 -23.05
C LEU A 372 -19.23 19.64 -23.43
N LEU A 373 -18.72 20.85 -23.33
CA LEU A 373 -19.40 22.10 -23.62
C LEU A 373 -18.93 22.65 -24.98
N GLY A 374 -19.51 22.16 -26.05
CA GLY A 374 -19.01 22.41 -27.40
C GLY A 374 -17.64 21.77 -27.59
N LYS A 375 -16.58 22.56 -27.83
CA LYS A 375 -15.20 22.07 -27.91
C LYS A 375 -14.46 22.04 -26.53
N LEU A 376 -15.05 22.66 -25.50
CA LEU A 376 -14.42 22.71 -24.17
C LEU A 376 -14.80 21.46 -23.37
N LYS A 377 -13.81 20.64 -23.04
CA LYS A 377 -13.97 19.56 -22.07
C LYS A 377 -13.71 20.10 -20.67
N MET A 378 -14.64 19.86 -19.75
CA MET A 378 -14.53 20.18 -18.33
C MET A 378 -14.61 18.90 -17.50
N ASP A 379 -13.66 18.68 -16.61
CA ASP A 379 -13.75 17.65 -15.57
C ASP A 379 -13.62 18.29 -14.19
N TRP A 380 -14.41 17.80 -13.24
CA TRP A 380 -14.33 18.23 -11.86
C TRP A 380 -14.41 17.02 -10.93
N LYS A 381 -13.80 17.16 -9.75
CA LYS A 381 -13.81 16.14 -8.72
C LYS A 381 -13.70 16.75 -7.33
N TYR A 382 -14.58 16.32 -6.44
CA TYR A 382 -14.45 16.50 -5.00
C TYR A 382 -14.12 15.16 -4.37
N SER A 383 -13.17 15.12 -3.42
CA SER A 383 -12.89 13.93 -2.63
C SER A 383 -12.68 14.25 -1.16
N TYR A 384 -13.18 13.35 -0.32
CA TYR A 384 -12.92 13.26 1.10
C TYR A 384 -12.25 11.93 1.40
N ALA A 385 -11.14 11.95 2.13
CA ALA A 385 -10.45 10.75 2.57
C ALA A 385 -10.02 10.91 4.03
N LYS A 386 -10.11 9.81 4.79
CA LYS A 386 -9.61 9.72 6.17
C LYS A 386 -8.84 8.42 6.36
N ALA A 387 -7.70 8.50 7.03
CA ALA A 387 -7.00 7.36 7.60
C ALA A 387 -6.85 7.54 9.11
N SER A 388 -6.89 6.43 9.85
CA SER A 388 -6.66 6.42 11.30
C SER A 388 -5.92 5.17 11.72
N GLU A 389 -5.20 5.28 12.83
CA GLU A 389 -4.54 4.20 13.54
C GLU A 389 -4.82 4.34 15.03
N ASP A 390 -5.30 3.28 15.64
CA ASP A 390 -5.53 3.18 17.09
C ASP A 390 -4.73 2.01 17.64
N ARG A 391 -3.95 2.26 18.72
CA ARG A 391 -3.18 1.25 19.47
C ARG A 391 -3.55 1.34 20.94
N PRO A 392 -4.65 0.71 21.35
CA PRO A 392 -5.11 0.78 22.72
C PRO A 392 -4.33 -0.19 23.62
N ASP A 393 -3.99 0.26 24.82
CA ASP A 393 -3.43 -0.54 25.92
C ASP A 393 -2.25 -1.43 25.47
N GLU A 394 -1.28 -0.81 24.77
CA GLU A 394 -0.02 -1.44 24.39
C GLU A 394 0.92 -1.45 25.60
N ARG A 395 1.40 -2.63 26.02
CA ARG A 395 2.16 -2.82 27.25
C ARG A 395 3.53 -3.40 26.99
N TYR A 396 4.48 -2.99 27.84
CA TYR A 396 5.86 -3.47 27.83
C TYR A 396 6.31 -3.88 29.22
N ILE A 397 7.11 -4.91 29.31
CA ILE A 397 7.90 -5.28 30.48
C ILE A 397 9.31 -5.60 30.03
N THR A 398 10.29 -5.00 30.67
CA THR A 398 11.70 -5.18 30.38
C THR A 398 12.43 -5.61 31.64
N PHE A 399 13.22 -6.66 31.51
CA PHE A 399 14.20 -7.09 32.51
C PHE A 399 15.60 -6.95 31.93
N GLU A 400 16.55 -6.53 32.74
CA GLU A 400 17.93 -6.34 32.30
C GLU A 400 18.93 -7.01 33.22
N GLN A 401 20.10 -7.29 32.67
CA GLN A 401 21.31 -7.66 33.37
C GLN A 401 22.44 -6.77 32.90
N GLU A 402 23.02 -5.99 33.80
CA GLU A 402 24.09 -5.03 33.53
C GLU A 402 25.46 -5.61 33.81
N GLU A 403 26.51 -4.90 33.38
CA GLU A 403 27.94 -5.18 33.63
C GLU A 403 28.35 -6.65 33.37
N ILE A 404 27.78 -7.25 32.32
CA ILE A 404 28.10 -8.66 31.97
C ILE A 404 29.44 -8.70 31.25
N PRO A 405 30.47 -9.41 31.79
CA PRO A 405 31.74 -9.56 31.10
C PRO A 405 31.61 -10.35 29.81
N TYR A 406 32.27 -9.91 28.76
CA TYR A 406 32.43 -10.67 27.53
C TYR A 406 33.90 -10.81 27.14
N SER A 407 34.24 -11.86 26.42
CA SER A 407 35.63 -12.16 26.07
C SER A 407 35.96 -11.87 24.60
N ASN A 408 34.98 -11.86 23.74
CA ASN A 408 35.16 -11.61 22.31
C ASN A 408 33.84 -11.29 21.62
N ILE A 409 33.91 -10.49 20.54
CA ILE A 409 32.84 -10.27 19.59
C ILE A 409 33.32 -10.77 18.22
N ASP A 410 32.68 -11.80 17.70
CA ASP A 410 32.98 -12.31 16.36
C ASP A 410 32.23 -11.50 15.29
N LEU A 411 32.94 -10.65 14.57
CA LEU A 411 32.48 -9.85 13.44
C LEU A 411 32.94 -10.40 12.08
N THR A 412 33.39 -11.67 12.02
CA THR A 412 33.80 -12.30 10.75
C THR A 412 32.69 -12.21 9.70
N ASN A 413 31.44 -12.31 10.15
CA ASN A 413 30.28 -11.96 9.35
C ASN A 413 29.49 -10.84 10.03
N PRO A 414 29.65 -9.57 9.60
CA PRO A 414 28.98 -8.44 10.27
C PRO A 414 27.45 -8.46 10.17
N ARG A 415 26.88 -9.32 9.32
CA ARG A 415 25.41 -9.53 9.29
C ARG A 415 24.91 -10.40 10.45
N PHE A 416 25.82 -11.16 11.07
CA PHE A 416 25.52 -12.10 12.16
C PHE A 416 26.59 -12.01 13.25
N PRO A 417 26.71 -10.86 13.95
CA PRO A 417 27.62 -10.71 15.06
C PRO A 417 27.32 -11.73 16.16
N LYS A 418 28.37 -12.26 16.81
CA LYS A 418 28.23 -13.20 17.92
C LYS A 418 29.07 -12.74 19.11
N PHE A 419 28.46 -12.75 20.28
CA PHE A 419 29.09 -12.36 21.54
C PHE A 419 29.48 -13.59 22.35
N ALA A 420 30.72 -13.66 22.78
CA ALA A 420 31.19 -14.64 23.73
C ALA A 420 31.04 -14.11 25.16
N ILE A 421 29.81 -14.22 25.69
CA ILE A 421 29.40 -13.71 26.99
C ILE A 421 29.87 -14.69 28.08
N SER A 422 30.46 -14.18 29.15
CA SER A 422 31.12 -14.98 30.21
C SER A 422 30.14 -15.45 31.29
N SER A 423 28.98 -14.80 31.47
CA SER A 423 27.99 -15.14 32.49
C SER A 423 26.84 -15.95 31.87
N ASP A 424 26.08 -16.62 32.77
CA ASP A 424 24.84 -17.31 32.34
C ASP A 424 23.72 -16.30 32.12
N TYR A 425 23.78 -15.61 30.98
CA TYR A 425 22.73 -14.63 30.55
C TYR A 425 21.38 -15.30 30.19
N THR A 426 21.27 -16.62 30.31
CA THR A 426 20.00 -17.34 30.15
C THR A 426 19.31 -17.59 31.49
N ASN A 427 19.95 -17.32 32.61
CA ASN A 427 19.40 -17.53 33.93
C ASN A 427 18.44 -16.40 34.34
N PRO A 428 17.13 -16.66 34.49
CA PRO A 428 16.14 -15.63 34.82
C PRO A 428 16.37 -14.96 36.16
N GLY A 429 17.06 -15.66 37.12
CA GLY A 429 17.32 -15.10 38.44
C GLY A 429 18.38 -14.00 38.46
N LEU A 430 19.07 -13.74 37.35
CA LEU A 430 20.09 -12.70 37.24
C LEU A 430 19.55 -11.41 36.58
N TYR A 431 18.32 -11.40 36.16
CA TYR A 431 17.68 -10.24 35.50
C TYR A 431 16.88 -9.44 36.52
N GLU A 432 17.15 -8.16 36.63
CA GLU A 432 16.39 -7.19 37.44
C GLU A 432 15.31 -6.51 36.60
N LEU A 433 14.23 -6.04 37.25
CA LEU A 433 13.18 -5.30 36.56
C LEU A 433 13.71 -3.92 36.17
N ASP A 434 13.67 -3.60 34.88
CA ASP A 434 14.03 -2.30 34.31
C ASP A 434 12.78 -1.45 34.09
N GLU A 435 11.76 -1.96 33.39
CA GLU A 435 10.65 -1.16 32.91
C GLU A 435 9.33 -1.93 32.89
N ILE A 436 8.25 -1.31 33.37
CA ILE A 436 6.86 -1.68 33.09
C ILE A 436 6.12 -0.45 32.61
N THR A 437 5.69 -0.47 31.37
CA THR A 437 5.00 0.69 30.75
C THR A 437 3.73 0.28 30.03
N ALA A 438 2.83 1.26 29.86
CA ALA A 438 1.66 1.11 29.01
C ALA A 438 1.38 2.39 28.25
N GLU A 439 0.95 2.26 27.00
CA GLU A 439 0.66 3.38 26.15
C GLU A 439 -0.66 3.22 25.38
N ASN A 440 -1.30 4.36 25.11
CA ASN A 440 -2.43 4.46 24.21
C ASN A 440 -2.08 5.46 23.12
N LYS A 441 -2.14 5.01 21.86
CA LYS A 441 -1.85 5.85 20.70
C LYS A 441 -3.06 5.93 19.79
N SER A 442 -3.39 7.14 19.35
CA SER A 442 -4.39 7.39 18.33
C SER A 442 -3.88 8.42 17.34
N THR A 443 -4.06 8.15 16.08
CA THR A 443 -3.69 9.09 15.01
C THR A 443 -4.77 9.09 13.96
N PHE A 444 -5.13 10.27 13.44
CA PHE A 444 -5.90 10.35 12.21
C PHE A 444 -5.37 11.43 11.28
N GLU A 445 -5.64 11.24 9.99
CA GLU A 445 -5.36 12.24 8.95
C GLU A 445 -6.56 12.33 8.01
N ILE A 446 -7.03 13.56 7.75
CA ILE A 446 -8.14 13.86 6.84
C ILE A 446 -7.61 14.67 5.66
N HIS A 447 -8.02 14.28 4.46
CA HIS A 447 -7.80 15.06 3.24
C HIS A 447 -9.11 15.43 2.59
N ASN A 448 -9.27 16.70 2.28
CA ASN A 448 -10.32 17.23 1.44
C ASN A 448 -9.69 17.81 0.17
N SER A 449 -10.14 17.41 -0.99
CA SER A 449 -9.66 18.01 -2.24
C SER A 449 -10.82 18.34 -3.17
N PHE A 450 -10.66 19.44 -3.89
CA PHE A 450 -11.51 19.80 -5.01
C PHE A 450 -10.63 20.22 -6.17
N ARG A 451 -10.89 19.66 -7.36
CA ARG A 451 -10.22 20.09 -8.58
C ARG A 451 -11.22 20.31 -9.69
N MET A 452 -10.88 21.21 -10.60
CA MET A 452 -11.59 21.44 -11.83
C MET A 452 -10.59 21.74 -12.94
N ASN A 453 -10.69 21.00 -14.03
CA ASN A 453 -9.85 21.15 -15.20
C ASN A 453 -10.68 21.48 -16.43
N PHE A 454 -10.05 22.23 -17.33
CA PHE A 454 -10.58 22.57 -18.61
C PHE A 454 -9.57 22.19 -19.68
N THR A 455 -10.03 21.53 -20.74
CA THR A 455 -9.21 21.18 -21.90
C THR A 455 -9.88 21.74 -23.15
N LEU A 456 -9.18 22.61 -23.84
CA LEU A 456 -9.63 23.24 -25.07
C LEU A 456 -8.72 22.81 -26.22
N PRO A 457 -9.18 21.99 -27.16
CA PRO A 457 -8.44 21.71 -28.38
C PRO A 457 -8.40 22.96 -29.24
N TYR A 458 -7.24 23.23 -29.82
CA TYR A 458 -7.03 24.27 -30.82
C TYR A 458 -6.18 23.70 -31.96
N ASN A 459 -6.04 24.44 -33.04
CA ASN A 459 -5.24 24.03 -34.19
C ASN A 459 -5.62 22.63 -34.73
N ASN A 460 -6.91 22.44 -35.05
CA ASN A 460 -7.46 21.21 -35.63
C ASN A 460 -7.24 19.95 -34.77
N ASN A 461 -7.38 20.05 -33.45
CA ASN A 461 -7.21 18.98 -32.46
C ASN A 461 -5.77 18.43 -32.28
N SER A 462 -4.78 18.91 -33.05
CA SER A 462 -3.39 18.47 -32.83
C SER A 462 -2.80 18.99 -31.54
N ASP A 463 -3.27 20.16 -31.10
CA ASP A 463 -2.81 20.84 -29.91
C ASP A 463 -3.93 21.06 -28.91
N GLN A 464 -3.60 21.06 -27.63
CA GLN A 464 -4.57 21.26 -26.57
C GLN A 464 -4.05 22.26 -25.53
N LEU A 465 -4.89 23.21 -25.15
CA LEU A 465 -4.67 24.05 -23.99
C LEU A 465 -5.38 23.42 -22.79
N LYS A 466 -4.62 23.04 -21.77
CA LYS A 466 -5.16 22.48 -20.52
C LYS A 466 -4.86 23.45 -19.38
N PHE A 467 -5.88 23.82 -18.61
CA PHE A 467 -5.77 24.68 -17.44
C PHE A 467 -6.79 24.27 -16.38
N GLY A 468 -6.57 24.67 -15.15
CA GLY A 468 -7.47 24.31 -14.06
C GLY A 468 -6.97 24.81 -12.73
N PHE A 469 -7.65 24.37 -11.68
CA PHE A 469 -7.25 24.64 -10.31
C PHE A 469 -7.54 23.45 -9.42
N LYS A 470 -6.76 23.34 -8.34
CA LYS A 470 -6.90 22.32 -7.30
C LYS A 470 -6.80 22.98 -5.94
N PHE A 471 -7.75 22.62 -5.06
CA PHE A 471 -7.72 22.96 -3.65
C PHE A 471 -7.49 21.68 -2.83
N ASN A 472 -6.55 21.72 -1.87
CA ASN A 472 -6.29 20.64 -0.94
C ASN A 472 -6.32 21.19 0.49
N GLY A 473 -7.13 20.56 1.34
CA GLY A 473 -7.13 20.76 2.79
C GLY A 473 -6.65 19.49 3.49
N LYS A 474 -5.81 19.63 4.49
CA LYS A 474 -5.28 18.53 5.29
C LYS A 474 -5.41 18.86 6.77
N GLU A 475 -5.85 17.87 7.54
CA GLU A 475 -5.87 17.89 9.01
C GLU A 475 -5.23 16.60 9.50
N LYS A 476 -4.33 16.68 10.46
CA LYS A 476 -3.70 15.52 11.11
C LYS A 476 -3.62 15.77 12.60
N GLU A 477 -4.04 14.80 13.38
CA GLU A 477 -3.96 14.80 14.83
C GLU A 477 -3.34 13.49 15.30
N ARG A 478 -2.48 13.58 16.30
CA ARG A 478 -1.87 12.46 16.99
C ARG A 478 -2.03 12.69 18.49
N ASP A 479 -2.50 11.68 19.18
CA ASP A 479 -2.56 11.60 20.63
C ASP A 479 -1.77 10.38 21.09
N ASN A 480 -0.84 10.59 22.03
CA ASN A 480 -0.02 9.52 22.59
C ASN A 480 0.04 9.73 24.10
N ILE A 481 -0.50 8.78 24.85
CA ILE A 481 -0.50 8.78 26.31
C ILE A 481 0.35 7.62 26.78
N PHE A 482 1.45 7.91 27.47
CA PHE A 482 2.42 6.95 27.94
C PHE A 482 2.54 7.01 29.47
N TYR A 483 2.41 5.86 30.14
CA TYR A 483 2.53 5.72 31.57
C TYR A 483 3.61 4.72 31.93
N GLU A 484 4.41 5.05 32.95
CA GLU A 484 5.31 4.14 33.62
C GLU A 484 4.70 3.64 34.92
N TYR A 485 4.91 2.36 35.23
CA TYR A 485 4.38 1.64 36.38
C TYR A 485 5.45 0.89 37.15
N THR A 486 6.70 1.01 36.80
CA THR A 486 7.82 0.23 37.34
C THR A 486 7.86 0.29 38.85
N ASP A 487 7.72 1.47 39.44
CA ASP A 487 7.74 1.68 40.89
C ASP A 487 6.56 1.03 41.64
N ASN A 488 5.52 0.61 40.94
CA ASN A 488 4.37 -0.06 41.55
C ASN A 488 4.59 -1.55 41.79
N PHE A 489 5.70 -2.11 41.33
CA PHE A 489 5.99 -3.53 41.37
C PHE A 489 7.37 -3.81 41.95
N ASN A 490 7.45 -4.74 42.91
CA ASN A 490 8.69 -5.15 43.55
C ASN A 490 9.10 -6.55 43.07
N TYR A 491 9.47 -6.68 41.80
CA TYR A 491 10.04 -7.90 41.27
C TYR A 491 11.56 -7.88 41.42
N SER A 492 12.10 -8.76 42.27
CA SER A 492 13.55 -8.83 42.53
C SER A 492 14.30 -9.44 41.35
N SER A 493 13.63 -10.27 40.57
CA SER A 493 14.21 -10.92 39.40
C SER A 493 13.11 -11.41 38.46
N MET A 494 13.49 -11.85 37.28
CA MET A 494 12.58 -12.48 36.32
C MET A 494 11.96 -13.79 36.85
N ASN A 495 12.49 -14.37 37.93
CA ASN A 495 11.88 -15.53 38.61
C ASN A 495 10.56 -15.17 39.34
N ASP A 496 10.32 -13.91 39.63
CA ASP A 496 9.12 -13.45 40.33
C ASP A 496 7.91 -13.30 39.38
N VAL A 497 8.12 -13.49 38.08
CA VAL A 497 7.09 -13.36 37.04
C VAL A 497 6.92 -14.67 36.27
N THR A 498 5.81 -14.82 35.57
CA THR A 498 5.62 -15.97 34.67
C THR A 498 6.38 -15.73 33.37
N TYR A 499 7.34 -16.59 33.05
CA TYR A 499 8.11 -16.56 31.81
C TYR A 499 8.04 -17.88 31.05
N SER A 500 8.42 -17.87 29.79
CA SER A 500 8.53 -19.07 28.94
C SER A 500 9.71 -18.93 27.98
N ASP A 501 10.23 -20.08 27.56
CA ASP A 501 11.22 -20.15 26.49
C ASP A 501 10.46 -20.06 25.14
N VAL A 502 10.74 -18.99 24.39
CA VAL A 502 10.17 -18.72 23.08
C VAL A 502 11.12 -19.08 21.93
N SER A 503 12.15 -19.84 22.23
CA SER A 503 13.14 -20.29 21.24
C SER A 503 12.51 -21.15 20.16
N ILE A 504 12.98 -20.99 18.93
CA ILE A 504 12.65 -21.86 17.80
C ILE A 504 13.91 -22.20 17.02
N ASP A 505 14.13 -23.46 16.71
CA ASP A 505 15.34 -23.95 16.02
C ASP A 505 15.56 -23.31 14.64
N SER A 506 14.48 -22.89 13.99
CA SER A 506 14.51 -22.26 12.67
C SER A 506 14.70 -20.75 12.70
N TYR A 507 14.86 -20.13 13.89
CA TYR A 507 14.97 -18.68 13.99
C TYR A 507 16.14 -18.15 13.16
N ASN A 508 15.83 -17.23 12.23
CA ASN A 508 16.78 -16.65 11.29
C ASN A 508 17.74 -17.71 10.71
N ALA A 509 17.15 -18.79 10.17
CA ALA A 509 17.86 -19.95 9.63
C ALA A 509 18.84 -20.61 10.63
N GLY A 510 18.51 -20.59 11.95
CA GLY A 510 19.34 -21.18 13.00
C GLY A 510 20.55 -20.34 13.42
N SER A 511 20.58 -19.05 13.02
CA SER A 511 21.72 -18.18 13.36
C SER A 511 21.69 -17.69 14.81
N TYR A 512 20.49 -17.55 15.39
CA TYR A 512 20.27 -17.05 16.74
C TYR A 512 19.22 -17.85 17.48
N ASN A 513 19.13 -17.61 18.78
CA ASN A 513 18.08 -18.13 19.64
C ASN A 513 17.47 -17.00 20.47
N SER A 514 16.15 -16.94 20.56
CA SER A 514 15.43 -15.89 21.29
C SER A 514 15.57 -16.05 22.80
N GLY A 515 15.45 -17.27 23.33
CA GLY A 515 15.53 -17.57 24.75
C GLY A 515 14.23 -17.33 25.52
N ILE A 516 14.38 -17.03 26.82
CA ILE A 516 13.27 -16.86 27.77
C ILE A 516 12.77 -15.43 27.81
N PHE A 517 11.45 -15.25 27.98
CA PHE A 517 10.80 -13.94 28.13
C PHE A 517 9.59 -14.04 29.05
N THR A 518 9.20 -12.93 29.67
CA THR A 518 7.92 -12.80 30.38
C THR A 518 6.77 -13.14 29.43
N THR A 519 5.79 -13.90 29.90
CA THR A 519 4.66 -14.26 29.04
C THR A 519 3.73 -13.08 28.81
N LYS A 520 3.07 -13.06 27.64
CA LYS A 520 2.08 -12.02 27.29
C LYS A 520 0.88 -12.03 28.24
N GLU A 521 0.49 -13.21 28.73
CA GLU A 521 -0.61 -13.39 29.67
C GLU A 521 -0.27 -12.78 31.03
N PHE A 522 0.96 -12.90 31.48
CA PHE A 522 1.42 -12.25 32.71
C PHE A 522 1.38 -10.72 32.55
N LEU A 523 2.05 -10.18 31.54
CA LEU A 523 2.11 -8.73 31.27
C LEU A 523 0.72 -8.14 31.05
N GLY A 524 -0.07 -8.75 30.18
CA GLY A 524 -1.43 -8.29 29.87
C GLY A 524 -2.40 -8.40 31.04
N GLY A 525 -2.19 -9.37 31.96
CA GLY A 525 -3.00 -9.57 33.16
C GLY A 525 -2.66 -8.64 34.34
N LEU A 526 -1.58 -7.86 34.26
CA LEU A 526 -1.22 -6.90 35.33
C LEU A 526 -2.33 -5.86 35.54
N THR A 527 -2.62 -5.57 36.81
CA THR A 527 -3.50 -4.46 37.16
C THR A 527 -2.66 -3.20 37.26
N LEU A 528 -2.73 -2.38 36.22
CA LEU A 528 -1.97 -1.14 36.11
C LEU A 528 -2.79 0.03 36.69
N THR A 529 -2.42 0.48 37.89
CA THR A 529 -3.08 1.59 38.59
C THR A 529 -2.03 2.56 39.12
N ASN A 530 -2.36 3.86 39.12
CA ASN A 530 -1.49 4.91 39.63
C ASN A 530 -0.13 5.00 38.90
N GLY A 531 -0.12 4.80 37.58
CA GLY A 531 1.08 5.00 36.78
C GLY A 531 1.52 6.45 36.75
N GLU A 532 2.81 6.67 36.67
CA GLU A 532 3.38 8.00 36.43
C GLU A 532 3.23 8.34 34.95
N LEU A 533 2.65 9.52 34.67
CA LEU A 533 2.52 10.02 33.29
C LEU A 533 3.90 10.52 32.83
N VAL A 534 4.48 9.83 31.87
CA VAL A 534 5.69 10.28 31.19
C VAL A 534 5.28 11.26 30.09
N LEU A 535 5.60 12.53 30.32
CA LEU A 535 5.47 13.55 29.27
C LEU A 535 6.63 13.33 28.29
N ASP A 536 6.29 12.90 27.08
CA ASP A 536 7.25 12.93 25.97
C ASP A 536 7.77 14.37 25.86
N GLU A 537 9.01 14.61 26.22
CA GLU A 537 9.68 15.84 25.81
C GLU A 537 9.72 15.78 24.30
N PHE A 538 8.81 16.51 23.64
CA PHE A 538 8.85 16.71 22.20
C PHE A 538 10.27 17.19 21.87
N ILE A 539 11.11 16.30 21.41
CA ILE A 539 12.30 16.67 20.69
C ILE A 539 11.77 17.35 19.43
N ASP A 540 11.76 18.68 19.44
CA ASP A 540 11.57 19.50 18.27
C ASP A 540 12.63 19.10 17.22
N GLY A 541 12.34 18.04 16.48
CA GLY A 541 13.06 17.67 15.30
C GLY A 541 12.62 18.59 14.17
N ASN A 542 13.37 19.68 13.97
CA ASN A 542 13.28 20.55 12.79
C ASN A 542 13.32 19.80 11.46
#